data_acb2db6c901eb0d054ebe59e2f3bced0
#
_entry.id   acb2db6c901eb0d054ebe59e2f3bced0
#
_cell.length_a   1.000
_cell.length_b   1.000
_cell.length_c   1.000
_cell.angle_alpha   90.00
_cell.angle_beta   90.00
_cell.angle_gamma   90.00
#
_symmetry.space_group_name_H-M   'P 1'
#
loop_
_entity.id
_entity.type
_entity.pdbx_description
1 polymer ?
#
loop_
_entity_poly.entity_id
_entity_poly.type
_entity_poly.pdbx_seq_one_letter_code
_entity_poly.pdbx_strand_id
1 'polypeptide(L)'
;MQILAPYLSRPDERGGFLGITQESWAEVNFIETRANQVRGNHYHKETRELFFIISGEIEVVIDDLNSGEHLELLFRKGDVFIIDPYEVHTFRTVTDAQWINMLSQAMDPQHPDFHQVAEKN
;
A
#
# COMPACT_ATOMS: atom_id res chain seq x y z
N MET A 1 -6.62 -8.36 -1.25
CA MET A 1 -5.88 -7.55 -0.28
C MET A 1 -5.72 -8.30 1.03
N GLN A 2 -4.57 -8.16 1.67
CA GLN A 2 -4.28 -8.82 2.94
C GLN A 2 -3.97 -7.76 3.99
N ILE A 3 -4.76 -7.69 5.06
CA ILE A 3 -4.46 -6.83 6.20
C ILE A 3 -3.61 -7.65 7.16
N LEU A 4 -2.41 -7.14 7.48
CA LEU A 4 -1.43 -7.82 8.31
C LEU A 4 -1.24 -7.08 9.62
N ALA A 5 -0.65 -7.77 10.59
CA ALA A 5 -0.08 -7.16 11.77
C ALA A 5 1.43 -7.24 11.68
N PRO A 6 2.19 -6.32 12.28
CA PRO A 6 3.63 -6.51 12.44
C PRO A 6 3.92 -7.89 13.07
N TYR A 7 4.90 -8.61 12.54
CA TYR A 7 5.22 -9.93 13.07
C TYR A 7 5.90 -9.87 14.45
N LEU A 8 6.40 -8.70 14.83
CA LEU A 8 7.10 -8.47 16.08
C LEU A 8 6.84 -7.05 16.56
N SER A 9 6.55 -6.90 17.85
CA SER A 9 6.45 -5.59 18.50
C SER A 9 7.15 -5.66 19.84
N ARG A 10 8.16 -4.81 20.05
CA ARG A 10 8.95 -4.73 21.30
C ARG A 10 9.04 -3.31 21.79
N PRO A 11 8.03 -2.81 22.50
CA PRO A 11 8.12 -1.50 23.14
C PRO A 11 9.00 -1.59 24.40
N ASP A 12 9.76 -0.55 24.66
CA ASP A 12 10.52 -0.38 25.91
C ASP A 12 10.60 1.11 26.27
N GLU A 13 11.33 1.46 27.32
CA GLU A 13 11.45 2.85 27.80
C GLU A 13 12.16 3.77 26.79
N ARG A 14 12.88 3.23 25.82
CA ARG A 14 13.55 4.00 24.77
C ARG A 14 12.62 4.29 23.58
N GLY A 15 11.52 3.53 23.43
CA GLY A 15 10.61 3.60 22.29
C GLY A 15 10.11 2.24 21.89
N GLY A 16 9.98 1.99 20.59
CA GLY A 16 9.48 0.73 20.08
C GLY A 16 10.34 0.14 18.98
N PHE A 17 10.26 -1.16 18.85
CA PHE A 17 10.83 -1.92 17.74
C PHE A 17 9.70 -2.68 17.06
N LEU A 18 9.50 -2.43 15.77
CA LEU A 18 8.41 -3.02 15.02
C LEU A 18 8.94 -3.81 13.83
N GLY A 19 8.69 -5.12 13.81
CA GLY A 19 9.01 -5.96 12.66
C GLY A 19 7.89 -5.92 11.64
N ILE A 20 8.19 -5.49 10.42
CA ILE A 20 7.19 -5.24 9.38
C ILE A 20 7.03 -6.45 8.48
N THR A 21 8.12 -7.02 8.00
CA THR A 21 8.11 -8.14 7.05
C THR A 21 9.39 -8.95 7.14
N GLN A 22 9.29 -10.24 6.83
CA GLN A 22 10.44 -11.14 6.71
C GLN A 22 10.59 -11.70 5.30
N GLU A 23 9.73 -11.27 4.37
CA GLU A 23 9.85 -11.62 2.96
C GLU A 23 10.93 -10.78 2.29
N SER A 24 11.44 -11.28 1.16
CA SER A 24 12.38 -10.53 0.31
C SER A 24 11.60 -9.63 -0.64
N TRP A 25 11.96 -8.35 -0.66
CA TRP A 25 11.34 -7.35 -1.53
C TRP A 25 12.39 -6.76 -2.46
N ALA A 26 12.04 -6.55 -3.71
CA ALA A 26 12.97 -6.09 -4.74
C ALA A 26 13.13 -4.58 -4.77
N GLU A 27 12.14 -3.83 -4.28
CA GLU A 27 12.16 -2.38 -4.29
C GLU A 27 11.48 -1.83 -3.04
N VAL A 28 12.04 -0.77 -2.46
CA VAL A 28 11.47 -0.09 -1.29
C VAL A 28 11.40 1.40 -1.59
N ASN A 29 10.24 2.00 -1.41
CA ASN A 29 10.01 3.42 -1.63
C ASN A 29 9.48 4.09 -0.36
N PHE A 30 9.92 5.31 -0.11
CA PHE A 30 9.38 6.20 0.91
C PHE A 30 8.51 7.24 0.24
N ILE A 31 7.26 7.36 0.68
CA ILE A 31 6.27 8.23 0.05
C ILE A 31 5.72 9.20 1.08
N GLU A 32 5.75 10.47 0.74
CA GLU A 32 5.11 11.54 1.49
C GLU A 32 3.98 12.12 0.67
N THR A 33 2.85 12.39 1.30
CA THR A 33 1.68 12.93 0.60
C THR A 33 0.97 13.92 1.51
N ARG A 34 0.69 15.10 0.99
CA ARG A 34 -0.08 16.12 1.72
C ARG A 34 -1.54 15.69 1.86
N ALA A 35 -2.24 16.28 2.82
CA ALA A 35 -3.67 16.04 3.05
C ALA A 35 -4.50 16.29 1.78
N ASN A 36 -5.59 15.55 1.64
CA ASN A 36 -6.58 15.68 0.58
C ASN A 36 -6.04 15.46 -0.83
N GLN A 37 -5.01 14.63 -0.97
CA GLN A 37 -4.46 14.22 -2.25
C GLN A 37 -4.90 12.79 -2.57
N VAL A 38 -4.96 12.50 -3.87
CA VAL A 38 -5.29 11.16 -4.37
C VAL A 38 -4.11 10.61 -5.13
N ARG A 39 -3.72 9.37 -4.80
CA ARG A 39 -2.72 8.60 -5.53
C ARG A 39 -3.30 7.26 -5.92
N GLY A 40 -2.80 6.68 -7.01
CA GLY A 40 -3.20 5.35 -7.44
C GLY A 40 -4.24 5.39 -8.53
N ASN A 41 -5.37 4.72 -8.31
CA ASN A 41 -6.36 4.38 -9.33
C ASN A 41 -5.74 3.52 -10.42
N HIS A 42 -4.94 2.55 -10.00
CA HIS A 42 -4.23 1.63 -10.88
C HIS A 42 -4.13 0.25 -10.23
N TYR A 43 -3.66 -0.72 -11.01
CA TYR A 43 -3.40 -2.07 -10.54
C TYR A 43 -2.16 -2.64 -11.22
N HIS A 44 -1.65 -3.73 -10.66
CA HIS A 44 -0.52 -4.49 -11.20
C HIS A 44 -1.02 -5.88 -11.58
N LYS A 45 -0.38 -6.50 -12.55
CA LYS A 45 -0.72 -7.86 -12.99
C LYS A 45 0.18 -8.91 -12.35
N GLU A 46 1.40 -8.55 -11.99
CA GLU A 46 2.40 -9.48 -11.48
C GLU A 46 2.99 -9.04 -10.14
N THR A 47 2.98 -7.74 -9.85
CA THR A 47 3.64 -7.16 -8.68
C THR A 47 2.71 -7.17 -7.46
N ARG A 48 3.22 -7.68 -6.34
CA ARG A 48 2.62 -7.50 -5.01
C ARG A 48 3.25 -6.29 -4.36
N GLU A 49 2.45 -5.54 -3.62
CA GLU A 49 2.92 -4.37 -2.89
C GLU A 49 2.59 -4.50 -1.41
N LEU A 50 3.60 -4.32 -0.56
CA LEU A 50 3.41 -4.15 0.87
C LEU A 50 3.44 -2.66 1.20
N PHE A 51 2.53 -2.23 2.07
CA PHE A 51 2.47 -0.86 2.59
C PHE A 51 2.59 -0.87 4.10
N PHE A 52 3.40 0.04 4.62
CA PHE A 52 3.53 0.31 6.05
C PHE A 52 3.31 1.79 6.30
N ILE A 53 2.32 2.13 7.12
CA ILE A 53 1.97 3.53 7.39
C ILE A 53 2.84 4.05 8.53
N ILE A 54 3.62 5.09 8.23
CA ILE A 54 4.51 5.75 9.21
C ILE A 54 3.75 6.80 9.99
N SER A 55 2.94 7.62 9.30
CA SER A 55 2.19 8.71 9.93
C SER A 55 0.97 9.07 9.10
N GLY A 56 -0.01 9.68 9.75
CA GLY A 56 -1.21 10.19 9.10
C GLY A 56 -2.33 9.16 8.97
N GLU A 57 -3.39 9.58 8.30
CA GLU A 57 -4.56 8.75 8.02
C GLU A 57 -4.82 8.72 6.52
N ILE A 58 -5.06 7.53 5.98
CA ILE A 58 -5.21 7.27 4.55
C ILE A 58 -6.44 6.40 4.33
N GLU A 59 -7.36 6.88 3.51
CA GLU A 59 -8.45 6.06 3.01
C GLU A 59 -7.96 5.29 1.79
N VAL A 60 -8.18 3.98 1.79
CA VAL A 60 -7.80 3.09 0.69
C VAL A 60 -9.04 2.42 0.16
N VAL A 61 -9.24 2.56 -1.14
CA VAL A 61 -10.33 1.90 -1.88
C VAL A 61 -9.72 0.80 -2.74
N ILE A 62 -10.24 -0.41 -2.60
CA ILE A 62 -9.79 -1.58 -3.36
C ILE A 62 -10.96 -2.12 -4.16
N ASP A 63 -10.75 -2.29 -5.46
CA ASP A 63 -11.67 -2.99 -6.35
C ASP A 63 -10.95 -4.19 -6.95
N ASP A 64 -11.33 -5.39 -6.53
CA ASP A 64 -10.75 -6.64 -7.02
C ASP A 64 -11.37 -6.98 -8.37
N LEU A 65 -10.56 -6.97 -9.43
CA LEU A 65 -11.02 -7.23 -10.80
C LEU A 65 -11.41 -8.69 -11.02
N ASN A 66 -10.90 -9.62 -10.21
CA ASN A 66 -11.19 -11.04 -10.34
C ASN A 66 -12.48 -11.43 -9.61
N SER A 67 -12.65 -10.96 -8.37
CA SER A 67 -13.80 -11.32 -7.53
C SER A 67 -14.96 -10.33 -7.64
N GLY A 68 -14.69 -9.09 -8.05
CA GLY A 68 -15.66 -8.00 -8.02
C GLY A 68 -15.86 -7.39 -6.63
N GLU A 69 -15.07 -7.80 -5.65
CA GLU A 69 -15.16 -7.28 -4.29
C GLU A 69 -14.70 -5.82 -4.24
N HIS A 70 -15.44 -4.99 -3.50
CA HIS A 70 -15.12 -3.60 -3.26
C HIS A 70 -14.91 -3.39 -1.75
N LEU A 71 -13.77 -2.81 -1.38
CA LEU A 71 -13.42 -2.50 0.00
C LEU A 71 -13.08 -1.03 0.15
N GLU A 72 -13.49 -0.44 1.25
CA GLU A 72 -13.11 0.90 1.68
C GLU A 72 -12.56 0.81 3.09
N LEU A 73 -11.32 1.22 3.28
CA LEU A 73 -10.59 1.03 4.54
C LEU A 73 -9.89 2.32 4.93
N LEU A 74 -9.74 2.53 6.25
CA LEU A 74 -8.95 3.62 6.79
C LEU A 74 -7.74 3.03 7.50
N PHE A 75 -6.55 3.45 7.08
CA PHE A 75 -5.29 3.02 7.69
C PHE A 75 -4.58 4.18 8.39
N ARG A 76 -3.82 3.83 9.43
CA ARG A 76 -3.11 4.75 10.32
C ARG A 76 -1.71 4.24 10.62
N LYS A 77 -0.95 5.05 11.36
CA LYS A 77 0.40 4.69 11.82
C LYS A 77 0.45 3.26 12.36
N GLY A 78 1.38 2.48 11.87
CA GLY A 78 1.64 1.11 12.30
C GLY A 78 0.87 0.05 11.51
N ASP A 79 -0.08 0.43 10.67
CA ASP A 79 -0.82 -0.52 9.85
C ASP A 79 0.04 -1.06 8.72
N VAL A 80 -0.11 -2.35 8.46
CA VAL A 80 0.58 -3.09 7.40
C VAL A 80 -0.45 -3.80 6.55
N PHE A 81 -0.36 -3.67 5.24
CA PHE A 81 -1.22 -4.40 4.33
C PHE A 81 -0.53 -4.72 3.02
N ILE A 82 -1.01 -5.75 2.34
CA ILE A 82 -0.53 -6.14 1.02
C ILE A 82 -1.66 -5.98 0.00
N ILE A 83 -1.34 -5.35 -1.12
CA ILE A 83 -2.18 -5.29 -2.29
C ILE A 83 -1.66 -6.32 -3.28
N ASP A 84 -2.54 -7.23 -3.69
CA ASP A 84 -2.23 -8.31 -4.62
C ASP A 84 -2.49 -7.89 -6.07
N PRO A 85 -1.96 -8.64 -7.06
CA PRO A 85 -2.26 -8.38 -8.47
C PRO A 85 -3.77 -8.33 -8.75
N TYR A 86 -4.15 -7.50 -9.72
CA TYR A 86 -5.53 -7.27 -10.16
C TYR A 86 -6.44 -6.59 -9.11
N GLU A 87 -5.86 -6.05 -8.05
CA GLU A 87 -6.58 -5.19 -7.11
C GLU A 87 -6.34 -3.73 -7.47
N VAL A 88 -7.37 -3.08 -8.01
CA VAL A 88 -7.30 -1.63 -8.30
C VAL A 88 -7.33 -0.90 -6.97
N HIS A 89 -6.33 -0.05 -6.74
CA HIS A 89 -6.19 0.65 -5.48
C HIS A 89 -6.12 2.15 -5.69
N THR A 90 -6.80 2.87 -4.80
CA THR A 90 -6.81 4.33 -4.77
C THR A 90 -6.62 4.77 -3.33
N PHE A 91 -5.66 5.66 -3.11
CA PHE A 91 -5.32 6.21 -1.80
C PHE A 91 -5.76 7.67 -1.75
N ARG A 92 -6.51 8.03 -0.72
CA ARG A 92 -6.84 9.42 -0.43
C ARG A 92 -6.35 9.76 0.97
N THR A 93 -5.46 10.75 1.07
CA THR A 93 -4.97 11.21 2.37
C THR A 93 -6.02 12.07 3.06
N VAL A 94 -6.35 11.71 4.29
CA VAL A 94 -7.20 12.52 5.17
C VAL A 94 -6.38 13.63 5.82
N THR A 95 -5.17 13.28 6.26
CA THR A 95 -4.15 14.19 6.79
C THR A 95 -2.90 14.10 5.94
N ASP A 96 -1.90 14.94 6.20
CA ASP A 96 -0.55 14.68 5.72
C ASP A 96 -0.15 13.28 6.17
N ALA A 97 0.47 12.51 5.30
CA ALA A 97 0.79 11.13 5.57
C ALA A 97 2.14 10.72 5.00
N GLN A 98 2.76 9.71 5.63
CA GLN A 98 4.00 9.10 5.17
C GLN A 98 3.85 7.59 5.23
N TRP A 99 4.36 6.91 4.21
CA TRP A 99 4.35 5.45 4.20
C TRP A 99 5.51 4.87 3.42
N ILE A 100 5.80 3.62 3.70
CA ILE A 100 6.76 2.82 2.93
C ILE A 100 5.96 1.88 2.04
N ASN A 101 6.42 1.75 0.82
CA ASN A 101 5.89 0.83 -0.18
C ASN A 101 7.02 -0.11 -0.59
N MET A 102 6.76 -1.42 -0.58
CA MET A 102 7.71 -2.45 -0.99
C MET A 102 7.11 -3.26 -2.13
N LEU A 103 7.89 -3.46 -3.19
CA LEU A 103 7.45 -4.16 -4.38
C LEU A 103 8.12 -5.53 -4.49
N SER A 104 7.35 -6.54 -4.86
CA SER A 104 7.87 -7.90 -5.07
C SER A 104 8.78 -8.00 -6.28
N GLN A 105 8.65 -7.07 -7.22
CA GLN A 105 9.50 -6.94 -8.41
C GLN A 105 9.92 -5.49 -8.56
N ALA A 106 11.17 -5.27 -8.97
CA ALA A 106 11.63 -3.92 -9.29
C ALA A 106 10.85 -3.36 -10.49
N MET A 107 10.41 -2.11 -10.40
CA MET A 107 9.70 -1.45 -11.49
C MET A 107 10.64 -1.22 -12.66
N ASP A 108 10.30 -1.76 -13.83
CA ASP A 108 11.01 -1.49 -15.08
C ASP A 108 10.39 -0.26 -15.76
N PRO A 109 11.13 0.87 -15.89
CA PRO A 109 10.58 2.07 -16.50
C PRO A 109 10.16 1.90 -17.98
N GLN A 110 10.72 0.90 -18.67
CA GLN A 110 10.42 0.65 -20.09
C GLN A 110 9.21 -0.28 -20.27
N HIS A 111 8.97 -1.16 -19.29
CA HIS A 111 7.85 -2.12 -19.31
C HIS A 111 7.19 -2.16 -17.94
N PRO A 112 6.60 -1.04 -17.49
CA PRO A 112 6.05 -0.98 -16.14
C PRO A 112 4.82 -1.88 -16.00
N ASP A 113 4.78 -2.63 -14.90
CA ASP A 113 3.59 -3.39 -14.51
C ASP A 113 2.61 -2.44 -13.81
N PHE A 114 2.06 -1.54 -14.59
CA PHE A 114 1.21 -0.45 -14.12
C PHE A 114 0.07 -0.26 -15.11
N HIS A 115 -1.17 -0.47 -14.65
CA HIS A 115 -2.34 -0.50 -15.51
C HIS A 115 -3.48 0.31 -14.92
N GLN A 116 -4.27 0.93 -15.78
CA GLN A 116 -5.47 1.66 -15.39
C GLN A 116 -6.69 0.96 -15.96
N VAL A 117 -7.78 1.01 -15.20
CA VAL A 117 -9.07 0.55 -15.70
C VAL A 117 -9.60 1.56 -16.70
N ALA A 118 -10.04 1.06 -17.87
CA ALA A 118 -10.65 1.91 -18.86
C ALA A 118 -11.92 2.57 -18.30
N GLU A 119 -12.06 3.87 -18.49
CA GLU A 119 -13.27 4.57 -18.13
C GLU A 119 -14.43 4.04 -18.97
N LYS A 120 -15.56 3.78 -18.32
CA LYS A 120 -16.80 3.45 -18.99
C LYS A 120 -17.49 4.77 -19.37
N ASN A 121 -17.63 4.98 -20.64
CA ASN A 121 -18.41 6.10 -21.16
C ASN A 121 -19.91 5.75 -21.14
#